data_0aafae0ac41bab38095fc1f13f59795e
#
_entry.id   0aafae0ac41bab38095fc1f13f59795e
#
_cell.length_a   1.000
_cell.length_b   1.000
_cell.length_c   1.000
_cell.angle_alpha   90.00
_cell.angle_beta   90.00
_cell.angle_gamma   90.00
#
_symmetry.space_group_name_H-M   'P 1'
#
loop_
_entity.id
_entity.type
_entity.pdbx_description
1 polymer ?
#
loop_
_entity_poly.entity_id
_entity_poly.type
_entity_poly.pdbx_seq_one_letter_code
_entity_poly.pdbx_strand_id
1 'polypeptide(L)'
;MHEIQHPRIILITGASSGFGALAARALADAGHTVYASMRETAGRNAPQVRAAHDYARDHAVDLRTLDLDVQSQPSADAAIARILSAHGRLDVLVHNAGHMVFGPAEAFTPEQYAQQYDVNVLGTQRVNRAALPQLRRQRRGLLVWVGSSSTRGGTPPFLAPYFAAKAAMDALAVSYAGELARWGIETSILVPGAFTQGTNHFAHSGPPADAARAAEYADGATTGLAEQARQGLAACEPPDADVAEVARAMVRIVDAPDGKRPFRMHVDPSDDGAAVVNAVADRVRAEFLRRIGLGDLLSPRSLQEVP
;
A
#
# COMPACT_ATOMS: atom_id res chain seq x y z
N MET A 1 4.07 25.16 -13.60
CA MET A 1 4.19 23.88 -14.29
C MET A 1 5.53 23.29 -13.86
N HIS A 2 5.55 22.27 -13.00
CA HIS A 2 6.77 21.50 -12.74
C HIS A 2 7.04 20.65 -13.99
N GLU A 3 8.17 20.86 -14.61
CA GLU A 3 8.66 20.04 -15.72
C GLU A 3 8.90 18.62 -15.16
N ILE A 4 8.06 17.65 -15.53
CA ILE A 4 8.27 16.25 -15.19
C ILE A 4 9.53 15.80 -15.90
N GLN A 5 10.60 15.55 -15.16
CA GLN A 5 11.90 15.24 -15.75
C GLN A 5 11.87 14.02 -16.68
N HIS A 6 11.00 13.02 -16.47
CA HIS A 6 10.66 11.91 -17.39
C HIS A 6 9.44 11.15 -16.88
N PRO A 7 8.46 10.79 -17.75
CA PRO A 7 7.36 9.90 -17.38
C PRO A 7 7.88 8.57 -16.82
N ARG A 8 7.37 8.16 -15.66
CA ARG A 8 7.72 6.87 -15.03
C ARG A 8 6.73 5.80 -15.44
N ILE A 9 7.19 4.55 -15.50
CA ILE A 9 6.34 3.37 -15.69
C ILE A 9 6.00 2.83 -14.31
N ILE A 10 4.74 2.89 -13.94
CA ILE A 10 4.24 2.62 -12.58
C ILE A 10 3.28 1.44 -12.60
N LEU A 11 3.47 0.48 -11.71
CA LEU A 11 2.51 -0.58 -11.42
C LEU A 11 1.90 -0.35 -10.04
N ILE A 12 0.56 -0.32 -9.96
CA ILE A 12 -0.19 -0.24 -8.70
C ILE A 12 -1.00 -1.52 -8.53
N THR A 13 -0.77 -2.24 -7.44
CA THR A 13 -1.55 -3.44 -7.11
C THR A 13 -2.86 -3.06 -6.42
N GLY A 14 -3.97 -3.77 -6.77
CA GLY A 14 -5.26 -3.55 -6.13
C GLY A 14 -5.89 -2.17 -6.42
N ALA A 15 -5.84 -1.73 -7.67
CA ALA A 15 -6.32 -0.42 -8.10
C ALA A 15 -7.77 -0.40 -8.62
N SER A 16 -8.59 -1.39 -8.24
CA SER A 16 -10.01 -1.41 -8.62
C SER A 16 -10.88 -0.40 -7.84
N SER A 17 -10.42 0.04 -6.66
CA SER A 17 -11.17 0.97 -5.79
C SER A 17 -10.24 1.65 -4.78
N GLY A 18 -10.79 2.51 -3.93
CA GLY A 18 -10.10 3.13 -2.79
C GLY A 18 -8.81 3.87 -3.17
N PHE A 19 -7.82 3.82 -2.29
CA PHE A 19 -6.54 4.52 -2.49
C PHE A 19 -5.85 4.14 -3.79
N GLY A 20 -5.91 2.87 -4.19
CA GLY A 20 -5.27 2.41 -5.43
C GLY A 20 -5.86 3.05 -6.68
N ALA A 21 -7.20 3.16 -6.77
CA ALA A 21 -7.87 3.80 -7.90
C ALA A 21 -7.63 5.32 -7.92
N LEU A 22 -7.68 5.98 -6.75
CA LEU A 22 -7.38 7.41 -6.63
C LEU A 22 -5.93 7.71 -7.00
N ALA A 23 -4.98 6.93 -6.50
CA ALA A 23 -3.56 7.08 -6.81
C ALA A 23 -3.26 6.83 -8.29
N ALA A 24 -3.93 5.83 -8.91
CA ALA A 24 -3.75 5.53 -10.33
C ALA A 24 -4.15 6.72 -11.22
N ARG A 25 -5.26 7.38 -10.92
CA ARG A 25 -5.69 8.58 -11.64
C ARG A 25 -4.74 9.75 -11.39
N ALA A 26 -4.43 10.05 -10.12
CA ALA A 26 -3.57 11.17 -9.77
C ALA A 26 -2.16 11.07 -10.38
N LEU A 27 -1.58 9.87 -10.42
CA LEU A 27 -0.29 9.64 -11.05
C LEU A 27 -0.36 9.72 -12.59
N ALA A 28 -1.47 9.29 -13.20
CA ALA A 28 -1.69 9.47 -14.63
C ALA A 28 -1.88 10.95 -14.98
N ASP A 29 -2.64 11.70 -14.18
CA ASP A 29 -2.80 13.16 -14.33
C ASP A 29 -1.47 13.91 -14.16
N ALA A 30 -0.56 13.39 -13.32
CA ALA A 30 0.80 13.88 -13.17
C ALA A 30 1.72 13.54 -14.39
N GLY A 31 1.21 12.87 -15.42
CA GLY A 31 1.91 12.59 -16.68
C GLY A 31 2.72 11.30 -16.70
N HIS A 32 2.47 10.38 -15.78
CA HIS A 32 3.10 9.06 -15.78
C HIS A 32 2.31 8.03 -16.59
N THR A 33 2.98 6.96 -17.03
CA THR A 33 2.32 5.76 -17.54
C THR A 33 1.97 4.87 -16.37
N VAL A 34 0.68 4.67 -16.09
CA VAL A 34 0.21 3.94 -14.91
C VAL A 34 -0.54 2.68 -15.29
N TYR A 35 -0.10 1.55 -14.75
CA TYR A 35 -0.78 0.28 -14.80
C TYR A 35 -1.59 0.07 -13.52
N ALA A 36 -2.89 0.36 -13.58
CA ALA A 36 -3.87 0.08 -12.53
C ALA A 36 -4.22 -1.40 -12.55
N SER A 37 -3.60 -2.21 -11.68
CA SER A 37 -3.84 -3.63 -11.71
C SER A 37 -4.95 -4.06 -10.76
N MET A 38 -5.72 -5.05 -11.21
CA MET A 38 -6.81 -5.66 -10.46
C MET A 38 -7.03 -7.09 -10.96
N ARG A 39 -7.53 -7.96 -10.11
CA ARG A 39 -7.87 -9.34 -10.52
C ARG A 39 -9.18 -9.36 -11.31
N GLU A 40 -9.40 -10.41 -12.10
CA GLU A 40 -10.67 -10.66 -12.81
C GLU A 40 -11.12 -9.45 -13.67
N THR A 41 -10.22 -8.91 -14.48
CA THR A 41 -10.48 -7.72 -15.31
C THR A 41 -11.59 -7.94 -16.35
N ALA A 42 -11.77 -9.17 -16.83
CA ALA A 42 -12.87 -9.54 -17.74
C ALA A 42 -14.16 -9.98 -16.99
N GLY A 43 -14.08 -10.16 -15.68
CA GLY A 43 -15.17 -10.63 -14.82
C GLY A 43 -15.67 -9.55 -13.88
N ARG A 44 -15.48 -9.79 -12.57
CA ARG A 44 -15.99 -8.95 -11.49
C ARG A 44 -15.55 -7.49 -11.58
N ASN A 45 -14.35 -7.22 -12.04
CA ASN A 45 -13.79 -5.87 -12.15
C ASN A 45 -13.93 -5.26 -13.57
N ALA A 46 -14.71 -5.85 -14.49
CA ALA A 46 -14.95 -5.27 -15.80
C ALA A 46 -15.57 -3.84 -15.77
N PRO A 47 -16.45 -3.49 -14.82
CA PRO A 47 -16.92 -2.10 -14.68
C PRO A 47 -15.79 -1.13 -14.32
N GLN A 48 -14.87 -1.51 -13.44
CA GLN A 48 -13.72 -0.71 -13.02
C GLN A 48 -12.71 -0.53 -14.15
N VAL A 49 -12.53 -1.58 -14.97
CA VAL A 49 -11.73 -1.50 -16.20
C VAL A 49 -12.31 -0.45 -17.16
N ARG A 50 -13.62 -0.49 -17.41
CA ARG A 50 -14.28 0.52 -18.25
C ARG A 50 -14.12 1.92 -17.68
N ALA A 51 -14.37 2.10 -16.37
CA ALA A 51 -14.23 3.39 -15.72
C ALA A 51 -12.79 3.95 -15.80
N ALA A 52 -11.77 3.10 -15.73
CA ALA A 52 -10.38 3.51 -15.91
C ALA A 52 -10.08 3.90 -17.37
N HIS A 53 -10.61 3.18 -18.35
CA HIS A 53 -10.45 3.50 -19.77
C HIS A 53 -11.19 4.79 -20.15
N ASP A 54 -12.41 4.99 -19.63
CA ASP A 54 -13.17 6.23 -19.84
C ASP A 54 -12.41 7.42 -19.26
N TYR A 55 -11.91 7.29 -18.02
CA TYR A 55 -11.08 8.32 -17.39
C TYR A 55 -9.83 8.66 -18.24
N ALA A 56 -9.11 7.63 -18.69
CA ALA A 56 -7.91 7.81 -19.52
C ALA A 56 -8.21 8.58 -20.81
N ARG A 57 -9.32 8.25 -21.49
CA ARG A 57 -9.78 8.94 -22.70
C ARG A 57 -10.18 10.38 -22.41
N ASP A 58 -11.01 10.58 -21.38
CA ASP A 58 -11.63 11.90 -21.10
C ASP A 58 -10.62 12.90 -20.57
N HIS A 59 -9.56 12.44 -19.90
CA HIS A 59 -8.45 13.27 -19.38
C HIS A 59 -7.21 13.26 -20.28
N ALA A 60 -7.20 12.49 -21.37
CA ALA A 60 -6.05 12.32 -22.27
C ALA A 60 -4.76 11.89 -21.53
N VAL A 61 -4.86 10.93 -20.59
CA VAL A 61 -3.75 10.45 -19.76
C VAL A 61 -3.42 8.98 -20.05
N ASP A 62 -2.20 8.54 -19.72
CA ASP A 62 -1.75 7.15 -19.93
C ASP A 62 -2.07 6.28 -18.71
N LEU A 63 -3.34 6.00 -18.49
CA LEU A 63 -3.86 5.08 -17.48
C LEU A 63 -4.31 3.78 -18.14
N ARG A 64 -3.65 2.69 -17.82
CA ARG A 64 -3.88 1.36 -18.38
C ARG A 64 -4.35 0.40 -17.30
N THR A 65 -5.19 -0.57 -17.68
CA THR A 65 -5.59 -1.65 -16.77
C THR A 65 -4.79 -2.91 -17.02
N LEU A 66 -4.55 -3.70 -15.98
CA LEU A 66 -3.76 -4.92 -16.02
C LEU A 66 -4.37 -5.97 -15.11
N ASP A 67 -4.53 -7.21 -15.60
CA ASP A 67 -4.94 -8.33 -14.75
C ASP A 67 -3.76 -8.73 -13.85
N LEU A 68 -3.99 -8.71 -12.54
CA LEU A 68 -3.05 -9.17 -11.54
C LEU A 68 -3.79 -9.60 -10.27
N ASP A 69 -3.66 -10.87 -9.94
CA ASP A 69 -4.03 -11.42 -8.63
C ASP A 69 -2.76 -11.60 -7.79
N VAL A 70 -2.65 -10.84 -6.70
CA VAL A 70 -1.48 -10.91 -5.80
C VAL A 70 -1.38 -12.23 -5.04
N GLN A 71 -2.44 -13.05 -5.04
CA GLN A 71 -2.42 -14.40 -4.46
C GLN A 71 -1.84 -15.46 -5.43
N SER A 72 -1.52 -15.08 -6.67
CA SER A 72 -1.00 -15.97 -7.69
C SER A 72 0.38 -15.51 -8.19
N GLN A 73 1.43 -16.32 -7.98
CA GLN A 73 2.77 -16.02 -8.53
C GLN A 73 2.75 -15.98 -10.07
N PRO A 74 2.11 -16.93 -10.78
CA PRO A 74 2.03 -16.85 -12.24
C PRO A 74 1.35 -15.57 -12.74
N SER A 75 0.31 -15.07 -12.03
CA SER A 75 -0.35 -13.81 -12.37
C SER A 75 0.60 -12.62 -12.19
N ALA A 76 1.35 -12.58 -11.09
CA ALA A 76 2.35 -11.54 -10.84
C ALA A 76 3.46 -11.56 -11.93
N ASP A 77 3.96 -12.75 -12.28
CA ASP A 77 5.00 -12.92 -13.30
C ASP A 77 4.50 -12.44 -14.68
N ALA A 78 3.28 -12.82 -15.07
CA ALA A 78 2.68 -12.41 -16.33
C ALA A 78 2.45 -10.90 -16.41
N ALA A 79 1.99 -10.28 -15.31
CA ALA A 79 1.79 -8.84 -15.23
C ALA A 79 3.09 -8.07 -15.43
N ILE A 80 4.15 -8.45 -14.72
CA ILE A 80 5.48 -7.83 -14.89
C ILE A 80 6.02 -8.06 -16.30
N ALA A 81 5.93 -9.29 -16.83
CA ALA A 81 6.38 -9.60 -18.20
C ALA A 81 5.69 -8.70 -19.23
N ARG A 82 4.39 -8.46 -19.09
CA ARG A 82 3.63 -7.58 -20.00
C ARG A 82 4.14 -6.13 -19.96
N ILE A 83 4.41 -5.59 -18.77
CA ILE A 83 4.97 -4.23 -18.64
C ILE A 83 6.35 -4.17 -19.28
N LEU A 84 7.21 -5.15 -19.01
CA LEU A 84 8.56 -5.19 -19.56
C LEU A 84 8.58 -5.37 -21.08
N SER A 85 7.66 -6.16 -21.63
CA SER A 85 7.50 -6.29 -23.10
C SER A 85 7.10 -4.97 -23.75
N ALA A 86 6.29 -4.14 -23.08
CA ALA A 86 5.82 -2.86 -23.61
C ALA A 86 6.84 -1.73 -23.49
N HIS A 87 7.64 -1.73 -22.41
CA HIS A 87 8.47 -0.56 -22.04
C HIS A 87 9.96 -0.88 -21.81
N GLY A 88 10.34 -2.15 -21.71
CA GLY A 88 11.70 -2.57 -21.35
C GLY A 88 12.10 -2.28 -19.91
N ARG A 89 11.25 -1.59 -19.15
CA ARG A 89 11.54 -1.14 -17.78
C ARG A 89 10.28 -1.08 -16.90
N LEU A 90 10.50 -1.06 -15.60
CA LEU A 90 9.55 -0.67 -14.56
C LEU A 90 10.26 0.31 -13.64
N ASP A 91 9.66 1.45 -13.33
CA ASP A 91 10.30 2.48 -12.49
C ASP A 91 9.75 2.47 -11.06
N VAL A 92 8.45 2.24 -10.88
CA VAL A 92 7.78 2.28 -9.58
C VAL A 92 6.84 1.11 -9.42
N LEU A 93 6.95 0.42 -8.29
CA LEU A 93 5.99 -0.59 -7.86
C LEU A 93 5.28 -0.12 -6.59
N VAL A 94 3.95 -0.03 -6.65
CA VAL A 94 3.11 0.35 -5.52
C VAL A 94 2.39 -0.88 -4.97
N HIS A 95 2.75 -1.31 -3.77
CA HIS A 95 2.06 -2.32 -3.00
C HIS A 95 0.88 -1.69 -2.27
N ASN A 96 -0.29 -1.73 -2.92
CA ASN A 96 -1.53 -1.19 -2.37
C ASN A 96 -2.60 -2.29 -2.15
N ALA A 97 -2.53 -3.40 -2.87
CA ALA A 97 -3.49 -4.50 -2.71
C ALA A 97 -3.60 -4.94 -1.25
N GLY A 98 -4.82 -5.02 -0.76
CA GLY A 98 -5.14 -5.42 0.59
C GLY A 98 -6.64 -5.36 0.83
N HIS A 99 -7.10 -5.97 1.90
CA HIS A 99 -8.47 -5.85 2.36
C HIS A 99 -8.53 -5.87 3.88
N MET A 100 -9.64 -5.44 4.42
CA MET A 100 -9.89 -5.34 5.84
C MET A 100 -10.98 -6.34 6.26
N VAL A 101 -10.92 -6.79 7.51
CA VAL A 101 -11.98 -7.52 8.17
C VAL A 101 -12.37 -6.81 9.45
N PHE A 102 -13.61 -6.96 9.90
CA PHE A 102 -14.10 -6.33 11.12
C PHE A 102 -14.97 -7.30 11.93
N GLY A 103 -14.61 -7.50 13.18
CA GLY A 103 -15.33 -8.37 14.12
C GLY A 103 -14.46 -8.79 15.30
N PRO A 104 -15.03 -9.50 16.29
CA PRO A 104 -14.29 -10.01 17.43
C PRO A 104 -13.12 -10.91 16.99
N ALA A 105 -11.94 -10.68 17.54
CA ALA A 105 -10.72 -11.40 17.14
C ALA A 105 -10.86 -12.93 17.28
N GLU A 106 -11.52 -13.39 18.34
CA GLU A 106 -11.74 -14.81 18.62
C GLU A 106 -12.69 -15.48 17.60
N ALA A 107 -13.58 -14.73 16.98
CA ALA A 107 -14.55 -15.25 16.03
C ALA A 107 -13.97 -15.43 14.60
N PHE A 108 -12.78 -14.90 14.34
CA PHE A 108 -12.04 -15.19 13.11
C PHE A 108 -11.29 -16.49 13.22
N THR A 109 -11.45 -17.38 12.23
CA THR A 109 -10.70 -18.65 12.21
C THR A 109 -9.23 -18.42 11.82
N PRO A 110 -8.33 -19.36 12.19
CA PRO A 110 -6.93 -19.29 11.74
C PRO A 110 -6.78 -19.17 10.22
N GLU A 111 -7.69 -19.77 9.44
CA GLU A 111 -7.69 -19.68 7.96
C GLU A 111 -8.00 -18.26 7.49
N GLN A 112 -8.88 -17.54 8.18
CA GLN A 112 -9.15 -16.13 7.87
C GLN A 112 -7.95 -15.22 8.19
N TYR A 113 -7.21 -15.51 9.28
CA TYR A 113 -5.91 -14.88 9.55
C TYR A 113 -4.90 -15.17 8.44
N ALA A 114 -4.80 -16.45 8.04
CA ALA A 114 -3.91 -16.87 6.95
C ALA A 114 -4.28 -16.15 5.62
N GLN A 115 -5.56 -16.01 5.32
CA GLN A 115 -6.05 -15.29 4.14
C GLN A 115 -5.67 -13.79 4.20
N GLN A 116 -5.83 -13.12 5.36
CA GLN A 116 -5.38 -11.75 5.54
C GLN A 116 -3.88 -11.60 5.30
N TYR A 117 -3.10 -12.54 5.83
CA TYR A 117 -1.65 -12.57 5.64
C TYR A 117 -1.29 -12.87 4.18
N ASP A 118 -2.00 -13.78 3.51
CA ASP A 118 -1.74 -14.14 2.11
C ASP A 118 -1.92 -12.96 1.16
N VAL A 119 -2.97 -12.17 1.33
CA VAL A 119 -3.21 -10.98 0.49
C VAL A 119 -2.27 -9.83 0.85
N ASN A 120 -2.22 -9.44 2.14
CA ASN A 120 -1.55 -8.21 2.55
C ASN A 120 -0.02 -8.35 2.64
N VAL A 121 0.51 -9.56 2.85
CA VAL A 121 1.93 -9.82 3.08
C VAL A 121 2.53 -10.67 1.96
N LEU A 122 2.04 -11.91 1.78
CA LEU A 122 2.58 -12.81 0.75
C LEU A 122 2.28 -12.31 -0.65
N GLY A 123 1.18 -11.57 -0.84
CA GLY A 123 0.90 -10.88 -2.10
C GLY A 123 1.99 -9.89 -2.48
N THR A 124 2.47 -9.08 -1.54
CA THR A 124 3.60 -8.17 -1.80
C THR A 124 4.88 -8.94 -2.13
N GLN A 125 5.11 -10.06 -1.46
CA GLN A 125 6.28 -10.92 -1.70
C GLN A 125 6.25 -11.53 -3.11
N ARG A 126 5.09 -12.01 -3.59
CA ARG A 126 4.96 -12.55 -4.95
C ARG A 126 5.27 -11.50 -6.01
N VAL A 127 4.72 -10.30 -5.85
CA VAL A 127 4.97 -9.21 -6.81
C VAL A 127 6.41 -8.73 -6.74
N ASN A 128 7.04 -8.67 -5.56
CA ASN A 128 8.47 -8.38 -5.41
C ASN A 128 9.33 -9.43 -6.14
N ARG A 129 9.04 -10.71 -5.99
CA ARG A 129 9.77 -11.78 -6.70
C ARG A 129 9.72 -11.63 -8.23
N ALA A 130 8.60 -11.15 -8.77
CA ALA A 130 8.45 -10.88 -10.19
C ALA A 130 9.19 -9.60 -10.63
N ALA A 131 9.12 -8.51 -9.86
CA ALA A 131 9.60 -7.18 -10.25
C ALA A 131 11.09 -6.93 -9.93
N LEU A 132 11.56 -7.37 -8.76
CA LEU A 132 12.91 -7.05 -8.27
C LEU A 132 14.06 -7.51 -9.17
N PRO A 133 13.99 -8.66 -9.89
CA PRO A 133 15.06 -9.00 -10.85
C PRO A 133 15.27 -7.90 -11.89
N GLN A 134 14.22 -7.25 -12.37
CA GLN A 134 14.32 -6.14 -13.32
C GLN A 134 14.85 -4.88 -12.66
N LEU A 135 14.31 -4.49 -11.50
CA LEU A 135 14.76 -3.29 -10.78
C LEU A 135 16.25 -3.37 -10.41
N ARG A 136 16.73 -4.56 -10.01
CA ARG A 136 18.15 -4.79 -9.74
C ARG A 136 19.02 -4.69 -10.99
N ARG A 137 18.54 -5.18 -12.14
CA ARG A 137 19.26 -4.99 -13.42
C ARG A 137 19.37 -3.53 -13.80
N GLN A 138 18.30 -2.76 -13.56
CA GLN A 138 18.27 -1.31 -13.80
C GLN A 138 19.13 -0.53 -12.81
N ARG A 139 19.45 -1.12 -11.64
CA ARG A 139 20.12 -0.43 -10.51
C ARG A 139 19.39 0.86 -10.11
N ARG A 140 18.11 0.87 -10.29
CA ARG A 140 17.21 1.99 -10.04
C ARG A 140 15.77 1.48 -9.92
N GLY A 141 15.01 2.07 -9.01
CA GLY A 141 13.57 1.81 -8.85
C GLY A 141 13.04 2.38 -7.55
N LEU A 142 11.73 2.35 -7.41
CA LEU A 142 11.04 2.76 -6.19
C LEU A 142 9.99 1.72 -5.82
N LEU A 143 10.03 1.26 -4.57
CA LEU A 143 8.95 0.51 -3.96
C LEU A 143 8.16 1.46 -3.05
N VAL A 144 6.86 1.64 -3.32
CA VAL A 144 5.95 2.34 -2.42
C VAL A 144 5.05 1.31 -1.76
N TRP A 145 4.99 1.33 -0.44
CA TRP A 145 4.16 0.43 0.37
C TRP A 145 3.03 1.22 1.01
N VAL A 146 1.80 0.89 0.68
CA VAL A 146 0.64 1.49 1.33
C VAL A 146 0.38 0.77 2.65
N GLY A 147 1.00 1.30 3.70
CA GLY A 147 0.90 0.82 5.07
C GLY A 147 -0.45 1.15 5.72
N SER A 148 -0.39 1.41 7.02
CA SER A 148 -1.52 1.87 7.82
C SER A 148 -1.01 2.50 9.12
N SER A 149 -1.66 3.52 9.62
CA SER A 149 -1.39 4.11 10.94
C SER A 149 -1.58 3.07 12.06
N SER A 150 -2.49 2.12 11.86
CA SER A 150 -2.77 1.03 12.81
C SER A 150 -1.57 0.14 13.17
N THR A 151 -0.45 0.23 12.42
CA THR A 151 0.76 -0.53 12.74
C THR A 151 1.49 0.02 13.97
N ARG A 152 1.31 1.29 14.30
CA ARG A 152 2.02 2.00 15.37
C ARG A 152 1.16 3.02 16.13
N GLY A 153 -0.03 3.35 15.60
CA GLY A 153 -0.95 4.30 16.18
C GLY A 153 -2.02 3.65 17.07
N GLY A 154 -3.15 4.33 17.23
CA GLY A 154 -4.31 3.81 17.93
C GLY A 154 -4.82 2.50 17.33
N THR A 155 -5.09 1.53 18.19
CA THR A 155 -5.55 0.20 17.77
C THR A 155 -6.90 -0.10 18.41
N PRO A 156 -8.03 0.35 17.82
CA PRO A 156 -9.35 0.01 18.32
C PRO A 156 -9.60 -1.51 18.22
N PRO A 157 -10.51 -2.07 19.03
CA PRO A 157 -10.88 -3.49 18.96
C PRO A 157 -11.53 -3.83 17.62
N PHE A 158 -11.71 -5.13 17.36
CA PHE A 158 -12.40 -5.73 16.21
C PHE A 158 -11.67 -5.70 14.86
N LEU A 159 -10.39 -5.35 14.83
CA LEU A 159 -9.57 -5.28 13.60
C LEU A 159 -8.31 -6.15 13.66
N ALA A 160 -8.20 -7.07 14.63
CA ALA A 160 -6.97 -7.79 14.94
C ALA A 160 -6.31 -8.50 13.75
N PRO A 161 -7.00 -9.27 12.86
CA PRO A 161 -6.33 -9.93 11.74
C PRO A 161 -5.73 -8.93 10.74
N TYR A 162 -6.42 -7.81 10.51
CA TYR A 162 -5.96 -6.76 9.63
C TYR A 162 -4.73 -6.03 10.20
N PHE A 163 -4.77 -5.65 11.47
CA PHE A 163 -3.65 -4.99 12.12
C PHE A 163 -2.40 -5.86 12.15
N ALA A 164 -2.55 -7.15 12.46
CA ALA A 164 -1.44 -8.10 12.42
C ALA A 164 -0.81 -8.20 11.02
N ALA A 165 -1.63 -8.29 9.97
CA ALA A 165 -1.15 -8.36 8.60
C ALA A 165 -0.46 -7.06 8.16
N LYS A 166 -1.01 -5.88 8.51
CA LYS A 166 -0.39 -4.59 8.19
C LYS A 166 0.92 -4.37 8.96
N ALA A 167 1.01 -4.80 10.20
CA ALA A 167 2.26 -4.76 10.97
C ALA A 167 3.34 -5.65 10.34
N ALA A 168 2.98 -6.86 9.89
CA ALA A 168 3.89 -7.75 9.19
C ALA A 168 4.36 -7.15 7.85
N MET A 169 3.46 -6.52 7.09
CA MET A 169 3.80 -5.83 5.84
C MET A 169 4.76 -4.64 6.08
N ASP A 170 4.56 -3.84 7.14
CA ASP A 170 5.46 -2.74 7.51
C ASP A 170 6.86 -3.26 7.84
N ALA A 171 6.95 -4.32 8.64
CA ALA A 171 8.22 -4.95 8.98
C ALA A 171 8.95 -5.48 7.72
N LEU A 172 8.20 -6.07 6.77
CA LEU A 172 8.74 -6.53 5.50
C LEU A 172 9.28 -5.36 4.67
N ALA A 173 8.55 -4.25 4.57
CA ALA A 173 8.98 -3.04 3.87
C ALA A 173 10.28 -2.46 4.46
N VAL A 174 10.39 -2.43 5.79
CA VAL A 174 11.59 -1.97 6.50
C VAL A 174 12.81 -2.86 6.20
N SER A 175 12.63 -4.20 6.13
CA SER A 175 13.70 -5.13 5.77
C SER A 175 14.17 -4.93 4.33
N TYR A 176 13.23 -4.90 3.39
CA TYR A 176 13.53 -4.66 1.98
C TYR A 176 14.25 -3.34 1.73
N ALA A 177 13.93 -2.28 2.46
CA ALA A 177 14.63 -1.01 2.32
C ALA A 177 16.14 -1.13 2.51
N GLY A 178 16.59 -1.90 3.53
CA GLY A 178 18.01 -2.16 3.75
C GLY A 178 18.62 -3.05 2.68
N GLU A 179 17.95 -4.15 2.34
CA GLU A 179 18.45 -5.13 1.36
C GLU A 179 18.61 -4.54 -0.06
N LEU A 180 17.76 -3.58 -0.42
CA LEU A 180 17.70 -3.00 -1.76
C LEU A 180 18.54 -1.71 -1.91
N ALA A 181 18.97 -1.09 -0.80
CA ALA A 181 19.69 0.18 -0.83
C ALA A 181 20.94 0.16 -1.72
N ARG A 182 21.75 -0.90 -1.63
CA ARG A 182 22.97 -1.05 -2.46
C ARG A 182 22.68 -1.35 -3.93
N TRP A 183 21.43 -1.69 -4.27
CA TRP A 183 20.97 -1.85 -5.65
C TRP A 183 20.44 -0.54 -6.26
N GLY A 184 20.47 0.57 -5.51
CA GLY A 184 19.91 1.85 -5.96
C GLY A 184 18.37 1.85 -6.01
N ILE A 185 17.71 0.93 -5.31
CA ILE A 185 16.26 0.84 -5.25
C ILE A 185 15.78 1.49 -3.96
N GLU A 186 14.94 2.51 -4.10
CA GLU A 186 14.37 3.25 -2.99
C GLU A 186 13.11 2.59 -2.42
N THR A 187 12.86 2.85 -1.17
CA THR A 187 11.63 2.42 -0.47
C THR A 187 10.97 3.61 0.21
N SER A 188 9.67 3.78 -0.02
CA SER A 188 8.83 4.71 0.72
C SER A 188 7.61 3.99 1.28
N ILE A 189 7.30 4.24 2.55
CA ILE A 189 6.12 3.70 3.22
C ILE A 189 5.12 4.85 3.38
N LEU A 190 4.04 4.80 2.61
CA LEU A 190 2.90 5.71 2.77
C LEU A 190 2.00 5.17 3.85
N VAL A 191 1.71 5.96 4.87
CA VAL A 191 0.96 5.56 6.07
C VAL A 191 -0.35 6.34 6.12
N PRO A 192 -1.43 5.83 5.51
CA PRO A 192 -2.75 6.40 5.68
C PRO A 192 -3.28 6.16 7.09
N GLY A 193 -3.97 7.16 7.64
CA GLY A 193 -4.80 7.01 8.82
C GLY A 193 -6.17 6.40 8.51
N ALA A 194 -7.06 6.49 9.47
CA ALA A 194 -8.42 6.03 9.31
C ALA A 194 -9.22 7.03 8.45
N PHE A 195 -9.60 6.60 7.24
CA PHE A 195 -10.57 7.26 6.41
C PHE A 195 -11.86 6.43 6.41
N THR A 196 -12.86 6.90 7.13
CA THR A 196 -14.17 6.23 7.24
C THR A 196 -15.07 6.57 6.05
N GLN A 197 -14.78 7.69 5.37
CA GLN A 197 -15.46 8.16 4.17
C GLN A 197 -14.55 8.15 2.95
N GLY A 198 -15.12 8.12 1.75
CA GLY A 198 -14.36 8.15 0.50
C GLY A 198 -13.56 6.88 0.17
N THR A 199 -13.60 5.86 1.04
CA THR A 199 -13.07 4.52 0.79
C THR A 199 -14.12 3.45 1.03
N ASN A 200 -13.89 2.26 0.47
CA ASN A 200 -14.78 1.11 0.68
C ASN A 200 -14.29 0.18 1.81
N HIS A 201 -13.31 0.59 2.61
CA HIS A 201 -12.67 -0.30 3.59
C HIS A 201 -13.65 -0.89 4.59
N PHE A 202 -14.43 -0.05 5.28
CA PHE A 202 -15.41 -0.54 6.25
C PHE A 202 -16.63 -1.18 5.59
N ALA A 203 -17.11 -0.63 4.48
CA ALA A 203 -18.29 -1.16 3.76
C ALA A 203 -18.03 -2.57 3.17
N HIS A 204 -16.77 -2.87 2.81
CA HIS A 204 -16.38 -4.16 2.25
C HIS A 204 -15.55 -5.01 3.23
N SER A 205 -15.55 -4.67 4.52
CA SER A 205 -14.87 -5.49 5.52
C SER A 205 -15.55 -6.86 5.65
N GLY A 206 -14.75 -7.93 5.57
CA GLY A 206 -15.25 -9.29 5.76
C GLY A 206 -15.62 -9.54 7.23
N PRO A 207 -16.77 -10.20 7.52
CA PRO A 207 -17.11 -10.61 8.87
C PRO A 207 -16.32 -11.85 9.28
N PRO A 208 -16.27 -12.18 10.60
CA PRO A 208 -15.76 -13.46 11.07
C PRO A 208 -16.63 -14.63 10.59
N ALA A 209 -15.99 -15.77 10.37
CA ALA A 209 -16.67 -17.00 9.92
C ALA A 209 -17.45 -17.69 11.07
N ASP A 210 -16.99 -17.58 12.30
CA ASP A 210 -17.68 -18.12 13.47
C ASP A 210 -18.75 -17.14 13.96
N ALA A 211 -19.93 -17.21 13.32
CA ALA A 211 -21.04 -16.33 13.63
C ALA A 211 -21.59 -16.55 15.05
N ALA A 212 -21.53 -17.79 15.58
CA ALA A 212 -22.00 -18.08 16.93
C ALA A 212 -21.14 -17.39 17.98
N ARG A 213 -19.83 -17.49 17.83
CA ARG A 213 -18.86 -16.80 18.71
C ARG A 213 -18.94 -15.28 18.57
N ALA A 214 -19.16 -14.77 17.36
CA ALA A 214 -19.39 -13.35 17.15
C ALA A 214 -20.63 -12.84 17.87
N ALA A 215 -21.72 -13.64 17.91
CA ALA A 215 -22.94 -13.30 18.62
C ALA A 215 -22.73 -13.19 20.14
N GLU A 216 -21.89 -14.03 20.74
CA GLU A 216 -21.56 -13.93 22.17
C GLU A 216 -20.95 -12.58 22.54
N TYR A 217 -20.18 -11.97 21.64
CA TYR A 217 -19.63 -10.63 21.82
C TYR A 217 -20.69 -9.53 21.61
N ALA A 218 -21.69 -9.78 20.76
CA ALA A 218 -22.77 -8.82 20.53
C ALA A 218 -23.77 -8.76 21.72
N ASP A 219 -24.02 -9.90 22.34
CA ASP A 219 -25.03 -10.06 23.39
C ASP A 219 -24.47 -10.08 24.83
N GLY A 220 -23.16 -10.07 24.99
CA GLY A 220 -22.47 -10.18 26.27
C GLY A 220 -21.97 -8.86 26.85
N ALA A 221 -20.84 -8.92 27.55
CA ALA A 221 -20.21 -7.78 28.20
C ALA A 221 -19.73 -6.68 27.22
N THR A 222 -19.65 -7.00 25.92
CA THR A 222 -19.22 -6.12 24.84
C THR A 222 -20.37 -5.64 23.96
N THR A 223 -21.62 -5.76 24.44
CA THR A 223 -22.80 -5.27 23.72
C THR A 223 -22.63 -3.79 23.33
N GLY A 224 -22.81 -3.51 22.04
CA GLY A 224 -22.65 -2.15 21.48
C GLY A 224 -21.20 -1.68 21.26
N LEU A 225 -20.19 -2.40 21.75
CA LEU A 225 -18.78 -1.98 21.64
C LEU A 225 -18.31 -1.85 20.19
N ALA A 226 -18.75 -2.73 19.30
CA ALA A 226 -18.40 -2.66 17.88
C ALA A 226 -18.91 -1.36 17.22
N GLU A 227 -20.12 -0.96 17.53
CA GLU A 227 -20.72 0.29 17.03
C GLU A 227 -20.04 1.50 17.68
N GLN A 228 -19.78 1.44 18.98
CA GLN A 228 -19.03 2.48 19.69
C GLN A 228 -17.63 2.68 19.09
N ALA A 229 -16.93 1.59 18.74
CA ALA A 229 -15.61 1.65 18.09
C ALA A 229 -15.70 2.32 16.70
N ARG A 230 -16.71 1.98 15.89
CA ARG A 230 -16.91 2.61 14.57
C ARG A 230 -17.23 4.11 14.70
N GLN A 231 -18.14 4.45 15.61
CA GLN A 231 -18.52 5.85 15.85
C GLN A 231 -17.34 6.66 16.40
N GLY A 232 -16.55 6.07 17.31
CA GLY A 232 -15.34 6.70 17.83
C GLY A 232 -14.30 6.97 16.74
N LEU A 233 -14.08 6.01 15.84
CA LEU A 233 -13.17 6.19 14.70
C LEU A 233 -13.68 7.28 13.74
N ALA A 234 -14.98 7.26 13.42
CA ALA A 234 -15.58 8.28 12.57
C ALA A 234 -15.52 9.68 13.19
N ALA A 235 -15.65 9.78 14.52
CA ALA A 235 -15.55 11.05 15.24
C ALA A 235 -14.11 11.62 15.31
N CYS A 236 -13.10 10.77 15.14
CA CYS A 236 -11.71 11.22 15.04
C CYS A 236 -11.36 11.79 13.67
N GLU A 237 -12.17 11.50 12.63
CA GLU A 237 -11.94 12.03 11.29
C GLU A 237 -12.49 13.45 11.18
N PRO A 238 -11.67 14.47 10.89
CA PRO A 238 -12.16 15.84 10.67
C PRO A 238 -13.18 15.91 9.53
N PRO A 239 -14.17 16.81 9.60
CA PRO A 239 -15.19 16.93 8.55
C PRO A 239 -14.66 17.30 7.16
N ASP A 240 -13.49 17.90 7.10
CA ASP A 240 -12.78 18.32 5.89
C ASP A 240 -11.69 17.31 5.46
N ALA A 241 -11.64 16.15 6.06
CA ALA A 241 -10.69 15.10 5.68
C ALA A 241 -10.93 14.68 4.21
N ASP A 242 -9.89 14.83 3.40
CA ASP A 242 -9.95 14.50 1.98
C ASP A 242 -9.13 13.24 1.69
N VAL A 243 -9.79 12.15 1.36
CA VAL A 243 -9.16 10.88 0.99
C VAL A 243 -8.21 11.02 -0.21
N ALA A 244 -8.42 12.00 -1.09
CA ALA A 244 -7.56 12.27 -2.22
C ALA A 244 -6.15 12.75 -1.79
N GLU A 245 -5.98 13.20 -0.52
CA GLU A 245 -4.66 13.56 -0.01
C GLU A 245 -3.69 12.37 0.02
N VAL A 246 -4.18 11.15 0.18
CA VAL A 246 -3.37 9.93 0.08
C VAL A 246 -2.81 9.77 -1.35
N ALA A 247 -3.63 10.04 -2.36
CA ALA A 247 -3.20 10.01 -3.76
C ALA A 247 -2.21 11.15 -4.08
N ARG A 248 -2.47 12.36 -3.59
CA ARG A 248 -1.53 13.51 -3.71
C ARG A 248 -0.19 13.23 -3.02
N ALA A 249 -0.22 12.58 -1.86
CA ALA A 249 1.00 12.16 -1.15
C ALA A 249 1.80 11.13 -1.98
N MET A 250 1.11 10.21 -2.63
CA MET A 250 1.78 9.24 -3.52
C MET A 250 2.44 9.93 -4.72
N VAL A 251 1.79 10.92 -5.32
CA VAL A 251 2.39 11.75 -6.38
C VAL A 251 3.65 12.46 -5.85
N ARG A 252 3.58 13.09 -4.66
CA ARG A 252 4.76 13.73 -4.04
C ARG A 252 5.92 12.76 -3.82
N ILE A 253 5.64 11.51 -3.41
CA ILE A 253 6.68 10.48 -3.25
C ILE A 253 7.30 10.12 -4.60
N VAL A 254 6.47 9.88 -5.61
CA VAL A 254 6.93 9.44 -6.93
C VAL A 254 7.72 10.55 -7.64
N ASP A 255 7.26 11.81 -7.55
CA ASP A 255 7.89 12.95 -8.23
C ASP A 255 9.12 13.49 -7.50
N ALA A 256 9.31 13.13 -6.23
CA ALA A 256 10.50 13.52 -5.52
C ALA A 256 11.78 13.04 -6.24
N PRO A 257 12.84 13.86 -6.28
CA PRO A 257 14.10 13.47 -6.89
C PRO A 257 14.65 12.17 -6.30
N ASP A 258 15.37 11.39 -7.12
CA ASP A 258 16.04 10.18 -6.68
C ASP A 258 16.97 10.48 -5.49
N GLY A 259 16.92 9.65 -4.46
CA GLY A 259 17.67 9.84 -3.21
C GLY A 259 17.09 10.89 -2.25
N LYS A 260 15.99 11.55 -2.59
CA LYS A 260 15.31 12.57 -1.76
C LYS A 260 13.90 12.14 -1.31
N ARG A 261 13.48 10.92 -1.65
CA ARG A 261 12.17 10.41 -1.26
C ARG A 261 12.13 10.15 0.24
N PRO A 262 11.01 10.51 0.90
CA PRO A 262 10.86 10.21 2.32
C PRO A 262 10.77 8.68 2.51
N PHE A 263 11.48 8.16 3.52
CA PHE A 263 11.35 6.76 3.90
C PHE A 263 9.92 6.43 4.36
N ARG A 264 9.28 7.39 5.07
CA ARG A 264 7.92 7.27 5.57
C ARG A 264 7.17 8.60 5.40
N MET A 265 5.93 8.53 4.92
CA MET A 265 5.04 9.69 4.78
C MET A 265 3.68 9.36 5.39
N HIS A 266 3.24 10.16 6.34
CA HIS A 266 1.93 9.99 6.99
C HIS A 266 0.88 10.87 6.32
N VAL A 267 -0.32 10.32 6.14
CA VAL A 267 -1.53 11.02 5.73
C VAL A 267 -2.63 10.54 6.67
N ASP A 268 -2.63 11.08 7.87
CA ASP A 268 -3.51 10.67 8.95
C ASP A 268 -4.26 11.88 9.51
N PRO A 269 -5.49 12.11 9.04
CA PRO A 269 -6.30 13.23 9.52
C PRO A 269 -6.77 13.06 10.96
N SER A 270 -6.78 11.82 11.49
CA SER A 270 -7.22 11.53 12.86
C SER A 270 -6.12 11.73 13.92
N ASP A 271 -4.86 11.86 13.49
CA ASP A 271 -3.67 11.99 14.34
C ASP A 271 -3.64 10.93 15.47
N ASP A 272 -3.75 9.67 15.08
CA ASP A 272 -3.82 8.52 16.00
C ASP A 272 -2.50 8.22 16.72
N GLY A 273 -1.47 9.05 16.54
CA GLY A 273 -0.15 8.93 17.16
C GLY A 273 0.85 8.08 16.37
N ALA A 274 0.47 7.51 15.25
CA ALA A 274 1.37 6.68 14.43
C ALA A 274 2.63 7.44 13.98
N ALA A 275 2.51 8.72 13.64
CA ALA A 275 3.62 9.55 13.20
C ALA A 275 4.71 9.66 14.27
N VAL A 276 4.31 9.87 15.53
CA VAL A 276 5.24 9.98 16.68
C VAL A 276 5.97 8.68 16.93
N VAL A 277 5.24 7.55 16.96
CA VAL A 277 5.84 6.22 17.21
C VAL A 277 6.77 5.83 16.09
N ASN A 278 6.38 6.06 14.83
CA ASN A 278 7.20 5.77 13.67
C ASN A 278 8.49 6.61 13.65
N ALA A 279 8.44 7.89 14.03
CA ALA A 279 9.63 8.75 14.11
C ALA A 279 10.66 8.18 15.09
N VAL A 280 10.21 7.67 16.25
CA VAL A 280 11.08 7.02 17.23
C VAL A 280 11.63 5.70 16.68
N ALA A 281 10.78 4.86 16.10
CA ALA A 281 11.19 3.56 15.54
C ALA A 281 12.20 3.70 14.40
N ASP A 282 11.98 4.65 13.49
CA ASP A 282 12.87 4.89 12.35
C ASP A 282 14.22 5.49 12.82
N ARG A 283 14.21 6.34 13.86
CA ARG A 283 15.44 6.82 14.52
C ARG A 283 16.23 5.66 15.15
N VAL A 284 15.58 4.82 15.95
CA VAL A 284 16.22 3.65 16.58
C VAL A 284 16.83 2.73 15.53
N ARG A 285 16.09 2.45 14.43
CA ARG A 285 16.61 1.69 13.30
C ARG A 285 17.86 2.33 12.72
N ALA A 286 17.84 3.63 12.48
CA ALA A 286 18.96 4.35 11.88
C ALA A 286 20.20 4.33 12.79
N GLU A 287 20.04 4.56 14.09
CA GLU A 287 21.11 4.50 15.07
C GLU A 287 21.70 3.08 15.17
N PHE A 288 20.85 2.06 15.19
CA PHE A 288 21.29 0.67 15.23
C PHE A 288 22.11 0.28 13.98
N LEU A 289 21.61 0.61 12.78
CA LEU A 289 22.33 0.32 11.54
C LEU A 289 23.72 1.00 11.50
N ARG A 290 23.82 2.25 11.93
CA ARG A 290 25.10 2.95 12.04
C ARG A 290 26.04 2.26 13.05
N ARG A 291 25.51 1.85 14.20
CA ARG A 291 26.29 1.17 15.25
C ARG A 291 26.89 -0.16 14.79
N ILE A 292 26.21 -0.90 13.93
CA ILE A 292 26.68 -2.17 13.39
C ILE A 292 27.44 -2.02 12.04
N GLY A 293 27.76 -0.77 11.64
CA GLY A 293 28.54 -0.51 10.42
C GLY A 293 27.76 -0.59 9.11
N LEU A 294 26.42 -0.59 9.16
CA LEU A 294 25.54 -0.68 8.00
C LEU A 294 24.77 0.64 7.74
N GLY A 295 25.35 1.79 8.11
CA GLY A 295 24.74 3.08 7.93
C GLY A 295 24.45 3.47 6.48
N ASP A 296 25.20 2.93 5.53
CA ASP A 296 24.99 3.11 4.09
C ASP A 296 23.64 2.54 3.59
N LEU A 297 23.04 1.58 4.31
CA LEU A 297 21.74 1.02 3.98
C LEU A 297 20.56 1.96 4.28
N LEU A 298 20.81 3.10 4.91
CA LEU A 298 19.81 4.12 5.16
C LEU A 298 19.49 4.98 3.93
N SER A 299 20.36 4.93 2.93
CA SER A 299 20.19 5.69 1.68
C SER A 299 20.57 4.81 0.50
N PRO A 300 19.74 4.79 -0.57
CA PRO A 300 20.11 4.05 -1.78
C PRO A 300 21.37 4.62 -2.39
N ARG A 301 22.22 3.76 -2.95
CA ARG A 301 23.42 4.21 -3.68
C ARG A 301 23.02 4.88 -4.98
N SER A 302 23.50 6.10 -5.22
CA SER A 302 23.36 6.74 -6.53
C SER A 302 24.20 5.98 -7.58
N LEU A 303 23.74 6.00 -8.85
CA LEU A 303 24.49 5.40 -9.97
C LEU A 303 25.91 5.99 -10.15
N GLN A 304 26.16 7.19 -9.58
CA GLN A 304 27.45 7.89 -9.65
C GLN A 304 28.47 7.38 -8.61
N GLU A 305 28.08 6.56 -7.64
CA GLU A 305 28.94 6.09 -6.55
C GLU A 305 29.38 4.62 -6.67
N VAL A 306 29.15 4.01 -7.85
CA VAL A 306 29.62 2.64 -8.11
C VAL A 306 30.96 2.74 -8.85
N PRO A 307 32.07 2.27 -8.24
CA PRO A 307 33.39 2.23 -8.90
C PRO A 307 33.40 1.27 -10.08
#